data_a8700eb33599e804669597009be7a10e
#
_entry.id   a8700eb33599e804669597009be7a10e
#
_cell.length_a   1.000
_cell.length_b   1.000
_cell.length_c   1.000
_cell.angle_alpha   90.00
_cell.angle_beta   90.00
_cell.angle_gamma   90.00
#
_symmetry.space_group_name_H-M   'P 1'
#
loop_
_entity.id
_entity.type
_entity.pdbx_description
1 polymer ?
#
loop_
_entity_poly.entity_id
_entity_poly.type
_entity_poly.pdbx_seq_one_letter_code
_entity_poly.pdbx_strand_id
1 'polypeptide(L)'
;LLLLDINMPRLDGFGVLEVMKQRNWLQEIPVIITSSEDDESFIQKAYKLGVTDYIRRPFNLTVTQRRVSNALTLYARQKHLVHLAEEQVYEREKTNSAIINILSHVVESRNFESGTHILHVRAITDILLRQLVCTSRDGAQNRKEASWLTTNFSPACSPQRRR
;
A
#
# COMPACT_ATOMS: atom_id res chain seq x y z
N LEU A 1 -17.87 -3.98 -0.22
CA LEU A 1 -18.63 -3.14 -1.17
C LEU A 1 -19.66 -2.36 -0.39
N LEU A 2 -19.85 -1.09 -0.73
CA LEU A 2 -20.85 -0.19 -0.19
C LEU A 2 -21.88 0.14 -1.28
N LEU A 3 -23.17 -0.06 -0.99
CA LEU A 3 -24.27 0.49 -1.76
C LEU A 3 -24.74 1.76 -1.05
N LEU A 4 -24.60 2.90 -1.69
CA LEU A 4 -24.84 4.21 -1.10
C LEU A 4 -26.00 4.91 -1.82
N ASP A 5 -27.02 5.28 -1.07
CA ASP A 5 -28.06 6.17 -1.57
C ASP A 5 -27.58 7.62 -1.55
N ILE A 6 -27.88 8.39 -2.60
CA ILE A 6 -27.57 9.81 -2.61
C ILE A 6 -28.53 10.58 -1.71
N ASN A 7 -29.83 10.26 -1.79
CA ASN A 7 -30.89 11.03 -1.13
C ASN A 7 -31.11 10.52 0.32
N MET A 8 -30.24 10.95 1.24
CA MET A 8 -30.36 10.62 2.66
C MET A 8 -30.58 11.89 3.51
N PRO A 9 -31.37 11.83 4.58
CA PRO A 9 -31.56 12.97 5.49
C PRO A 9 -30.27 13.24 6.29
N ARG A 10 -29.96 14.51 6.54
CA ARG A 10 -28.82 15.05 7.31
C ARG A 10 -27.50 15.04 6.55
N LEU A 11 -26.97 13.90 6.15
CA LEU A 11 -25.75 13.76 5.35
C LEU A 11 -26.12 13.05 4.05
N ASP A 12 -25.96 13.74 2.93
CA ASP A 12 -26.23 13.15 1.62
C ASP A 12 -25.09 12.17 1.20
N GLY A 13 -25.36 11.37 0.18
CA GLY A 13 -24.37 10.40 -0.32
C GLY A 13 -23.08 11.04 -0.79
N PHE A 14 -23.12 12.28 -1.30
CA PHE A 14 -21.92 13.00 -1.72
C PHE A 14 -21.05 13.39 -0.51
N GLY A 15 -21.66 13.85 0.58
CA GLY A 15 -20.93 14.13 1.81
C GLY A 15 -20.22 12.89 2.38
N VAL A 16 -20.86 11.72 2.29
CA VAL A 16 -20.22 10.44 2.66
C VAL A 16 -19.03 10.15 1.76
N LEU A 17 -19.16 10.33 0.43
CA LEU A 17 -18.06 10.11 -0.52
C LEU A 17 -16.88 11.06 -0.29
N GLU A 18 -17.14 12.32 0.05
CA GLU A 18 -16.06 13.28 0.36
C GLU A 18 -15.27 12.84 1.59
N VAL A 19 -15.94 12.38 2.65
CA VAL A 19 -15.27 11.82 3.84
C VAL A 19 -14.49 10.56 3.49
N MET A 20 -15.06 9.66 2.68
CA MET A 20 -14.37 8.46 2.22
C MET A 20 -13.13 8.78 1.39
N LYS A 21 -13.22 9.80 0.53
CA LYS A 21 -12.10 10.30 -0.28
C LYS A 21 -10.98 10.87 0.58
N GLN A 22 -11.30 11.72 1.56
CA GLN A 22 -10.34 12.30 2.49
C GLN A 22 -9.59 11.23 3.31
N ARG A 23 -10.26 10.12 3.62
CA ARG A 23 -9.68 8.98 4.35
C ARG A 23 -9.06 7.91 3.47
N ASN A 24 -9.03 8.09 2.15
CA ASN A 24 -8.57 7.11 1.16
C ASN A 24 -9.35 5.77 1.13
N TRP A 25 -10.54 5.72 1.73
CA TRP A 25 -11.34 4.50 1.78
C TRP A 25 -11.91 4.07 0.43
N LEU A 26 -12.04 5.01 -0.52
CA LEU A 26 -12.51 4.70 -1.88
C LEU A 26 -11.55 3.79 -2.66
N GLN A 27 -10.28 3.71 -2.26
CA GLN A 27 -9.32 2.78 -2.83
C GLN A 27 -9.47 1.35 -2.29
N GLU A 28 -10.01 1.24 -1.07
CA GLU A 28 -10.14 -0.05 -0.38
C GLU A 28 -11.57 -0.62 -0.45
N ILE A 29 -12.58 0.23 -0.65
CA ILE A 29 -13.98 -0.15 -0.61
C ILE A 29 -14.64 0.28 -1.92
N PRO A 30 -15.03 -0.65 -2.80
CA PRO A 30 -15.81 -0.31 -3.99
C PRO A 30 -17.18 0.24 -3.57
N VAL A 31 -17.56 1.39 -4.14
CA VAL A 31 -18.80 2.08 -3.84
C VAL A 31 -19.69 2.11 -5.08
N ILE A 32 -20.92 1.66 -4.94
CA ILE A 32 -21.95 1.76 -5.95
C ILE A 32 -23.03 2.71 -5.44
N ILE A 33 -23.29 3.77 -6.18
CA ILE A 33 -24.34 4.73 -5.83
C ILE A 33 -25.67 4.26 -6.37
N THR A 34 -26.73 4.54 -5.60
CA THR A 34 -28.11 4.35 -6.02
C THR A 34 -28.87 5.66 -5.96
N SER A 35 -29.58 6.03 -7.02
CA SER A 35 -30.41 7.25 -7.04
C SER A 35 -31.62 7.10 -7.97
N SER A 36 -32.65 7.89 -7.71
CA SER A 36 -33.79 8.10 -8.62
C SER A 36 -33.56 9.27 -9.59
N GLU A 37 -32.50 10.05 -9.40
CA GLU A 37 -32.18 11.19 -10.24
C GLU A 37 -31.44 10.78 -11.51
N ASP A 38 -31.84 11.35 -12.64
CA ASP A 38 -31.29 11.09 -13.97
C ASP A 38 -30.38 12.21 -14.45
N ASP A 39 -30.06 13.17 -13.60
CA ASP A 39 -29.21 14.28 -14.00
C ASP A 39 -27.78 13.79 -14.25
N GLU A 40 -27.35 13.94 -15.49
CA GLU A 40 -26.02 13.57 -15.95
C GLU A 40 -24.92 14.26 -15.15
N SER A 41 -25.18 15.47 -14.65
CA SER A 41 -24.26 16.22 -13.80
C SER A 41 -23.96 15.50 -12.48
N PHE A 42 -24.98 14.87 -11.89
CA PHE A 42 -24.82 14.06 -10.67
C PHE A 42 -23.99 12.80 -10.92
N ILE A 43 -24.24 12.11 -12.00
CA ILE A 43 -23.49 10.91 -12.39
C ILE A 43 -22.02 11.26 -12.62
N GLN A 44 -21.74 12.34 -13.35
CA GLN A 44 -20.37 12.81 -13.59
C GLN A 44 -19.66 13.22 -12.29
N LYS A 45 -20.38 13.92 -11.40
CA LYS A 45 -19.83 14.29 -10.07
C LYS A 45 -19.46 13.04 -9.25
N ALA A 46 -20.33 12.03 -9.24
CA ALA A 46 -20.09 10.77 -8.55
C ALA A 46 -18.82 10.07 -9.07
N TYR A 47 -18.67 9.92 -10.37
CA TYR A 47 -17.48 9.31 -10.97
C TYR A 47 -16.21 10.12 -10.71
N LYS A 48 -16.26 11.46 -10.72
CA LYS A 48 -15.13 12.32 -10.35
C LYS A 48 -14.69 12.14 -8.88
N LEU A 49 -15.60 11.76 -8.00
CA LEU A 49 -15.29 11.45 -6.61
C LEU A 49 -14.65 10.06 -6.43
N GLY A 50 -14.81 9.18 -7.42
CA GLY A 50 -14.17 7.86 -7.42
C GLY A 50 -15.11 6.70 -7.11
N VAL A 51 -16.41 6.83 -7.38
CA VAL A 51 -17.34 5.70 -7.25
C VAL A 51 -17.07 4.65 -8.33
N THR A 52 -17.35 3.41 -7.98
CA THR A 52 -17.14 2.26 -8.89
C THR A 52 -18.22 2.17 -9.95
N ASP A 53 -19.48 2.40 -9.57
CA ASP A 53 -20.62 2.31 -10.49
C ASP A 53 -21.83 3.11 -9.93
N TYR A 54 -22.83 3.29 -10.80
CA TYR A 54 -24.08 3.97 -10.52
C TYR A 54 -25.24 3.07 -10.91
N ILE A 55 -26.27 2.95 -10.06
CA ILE A 55 -27.47 2.17 -10.32
C ILE A 55 -28.72 3.04 -10.16
N ARG A 56 -29.50 3.13 -11.23
CA ARG A 56 -30.75 3.89 -11.26
C ARG A 56 -31.89 3.13 -10.58
N ARG A 57 -32.75 3.87 -9.90
CA ARG A 57 -34.07 3.39 -9.43
C ARG A 57 -35.17 3.67 -10.50
N PRO A 58 -36.18 2.78 -10.65
CA PRO A 58 -36.38 1.51 -9.92
C PRO A 58 -35.40 0.43 -10.36
N PHE A 59 -35.00 -0.44 -9.41
CA PHE A 59 -34.01 -1.48 -9.66
C PHE A 59 -34.53 -2.60 -10.57
N ASN A 60 -33.76 -2.96 -11.58
CA ASN A 60 -33.83 -4.27 -12.16
C ASN A 60 -32.92 -5.23 -11.36
N LEU A 61 -33.52 -6.17 -10.65
CA LEU A 61 -32.80 -7.04 -9.72
C LEU A 61 -31.66 -7.80 -10.41
N THR A 62 -31.90 -8.37 -11.59
CA THR A 62 -30.91 -9.15 -12.34
C THR A 62 -29.72 -8.29 -12.77
N VAL A 63 -29.98 -7.08 -13.27
CA VAL A 63 -28.93 -6.14 -13.67
C VAL A 63 -28.13 -5.66 -12.45
N THR A 64 -28.81 -5.34 -11.37
CA THR A 64 -28.16 -4.90 -10.11
C THR A 64 -27.26 -5.97 -9.54
N GLN A 65 -27.74 -7.21 -9.44
CA GLN A 65 -26.92 -8.34 -8.99
C GLN A 65 -25.67 -8.53 -9.86
N ARG A 66 -25.83 -8.40 -11.18
CA ARG A 66 -24.69 -8.55 -12.10
C ARG A 66 -23.68 -7.45 -11.93
N ARG A 67 -24.09 -6.19 -11.77
CA ARG A 67 -23.19 -5.05 -11.53
C ARG A 67 -22.43 -5.20 -10.19
N VAL A 68 -23.14 -5.56 -9.14
CA VAL A 68 -22.53 -5.83 -7.81
C VAL A 68 -21.52 -6.97 -7.91
N SER A 69 -21.89 -8.08 -8.55
CA SER A 69 -20.98 -9.22 -8.75
C SER A 69 -19.73 -8.85 -9.54
N ASN A 70 -19.90 -8.08 -10.61
CA ASN A 70 -18.76 -7.60 -11.42
C ASN A 70 -17.84 -6.70 -10.62
N ALA A 71 -18.37 -5.74 -9.85
CA ALA A 71 -17.59 -4.85 -9.00
C ALA A 71 -16.81 -5.61 -7.95
N LEU A 72 -17.43 -6.58 -7.28
CA LEU A 72 -16.77 -7.46 -6.30
C LEU A 72 -15.67 -8.29 -6.93
N THR A 73 -15.93 -8.88 -8.11
CA THR A 73 -14.93 -9.69 -8.83
C THR A 73 -13.73 -8.87 -9.25
N LEU A 74 -13.93 -7.68 -9.79
CA LEU A 74 -12.85 -6.77 -10.18
C LEU A 74 -12.02 -6.35 -8.98
N TYR A 75 -12.67 -5.97 -7.88
CA TYR A 75 -11.99 -5.59 -6.65
C TYR A 75 -11.18 -6.74 -6.04
N ALA A 76 -11.74 -7.94 -5.99
CA ALA A 76 -11.04 -9.13 -5.51
C ALA A 76 -9.80 -9.44 -6.36
N ARG A 77 -9.92 -9.35 -7.69
CA ARG A 77 -8.78 -9.54 -8.61
C ARG A 77 -7.70 -8.49 -8.42
N GLN A 78 -8.09 -7.22 -8.30
CA GLN A 78 -7.14 -6.13 -8.05
C GLN A 78 -6.38 -6.33 -6.74
N LYS A 79 -7.08 -6.67 -5.66
CA LYS A 79 -6.46 -6.93 -4.36
C LYS A 79 -5.51 -8.13 -4.41
N HIS A 80 -5.89 -9.18 -5.11
CA HIS A 80 -5.02 -10.35 -5.32
C HIS A 80 -3.75 -10.00 -6.10
N LEU A 81 -3.86 -9.19 -7.17
CA LEU A 81 -2.69 -8.74 -7.94
C LEU A 81 -1.74 -7.87 -7.12
N VAL A 82 -2.28 -6.98 -6.28
CA VAL A 82 -1.45 -6.18 -5.36
C VAL A 82 -0.70 -7.07 -4.39
N HIS A 83 -1.37 -8.05 -3.80
CA HIS A 83 -0.75 -9.01 -2.88
C HIS A 83 0.36 -9.83 -3.55
N LEU A 84 0.12 -10.34 -4.76
CA LEU A 84 1.16 -11.04 -5.54
C LEU A 84 2.36 -10.14 -5.85
N ALA A 85 2.12 -8.88 -6.19
CA ALA A 85 3.19 -7.92 -6.44
C ALA A 85 4.04 -7.66 -5.18
N GLU A 86 3.39 -7.51 -4.01
CA GLU A 86 4.08 -7.35 -2.72
C GLU A 86 4.91 -8.59 -2.36
N GLU A 87 4.38 -9.79 -2.57
CA GLU A 87 5.13 -11.04 -2.37
C GLU A 87 6.35 -11.13 -3.28
N GLN A 88 6.21 -10.78 -4.56
CA GLN A 88 7.34 -10.78 -5.51
C GLN A 88 8.42 -9.77 -5.12
N VAL A 89 8.06 -8.59 -4.65
CA VAL A 89 9.01 -7.59 -4.15
C VAL A 89 9.76 -8.15 -2.94
N TYR A 90 9.04 -8.71 -1.97
CA TYR A 90 9.64 -9.31 -0.79
C TYR A 90 10.62 -10.44 -1.11
N GLU A 91 10.27 -11.37 -2.00
CA GLU A 91 11.17 -12.47 -2.42
C GLU A 91 12.41 -11.95 -3.19
N ARG A 92 12.25 -10.89 -3.98
CA ARG A 92 13.40 -10.24 -4.63
C ARG A 92 14.34 -9.59 -3.62
N GLU A 93 13.82 -8.89 -2.64
CA GLU A 93 14.63 -8.28 -1.57
C GLU A 93 15.38 -9.33 -0.77
N LYS A 94 14.75 -10.43 -0.42
CA LYS A 94 15.35 -11.56 0.28
C LYS A 94 16.49 -12.18 -0.54
N THR A 95 16.26 -12.40 -1.84
CA THR A 95 17.29 -12.95 -2.74
C THR A 95 18.47 -11.99 -2.90
N ASN A 96 18.22 -10.70 -3.09
CA ASN A 96 19.26 -9.68 -3.17
C ASN A 96 20.09 -9.61 -1.87
N SER A 97 19.45 -9.69 -0.72
CA SER A 97 20.13 -9.71 0.57
C SER A 97 21.03 -10.95 0.72
N ALA A 98 20.56 -12.11 0.28
CA ALA A 98 21.36 -13.34 0.29
C ALA A 98 22.58 -13.23 -0.63
N ILE A 99 22.42 -12.69 -1.83
CA ILE A 99 23.52 -12.46 -2.79
C ILE A 99 24.57 -11.51 -2.19
N ILE A 100 24.13 -10.38 -1.62
CA ILE A 100 25.02 -9.42 -0.97
C ILE A 100 25.81 -10.08 0.16
N ASN A 101 25.16 -10.88 0.99
CA ASN A 101 25.82 -11.60 2.07
C ASN A 101 26.87 -12.59 1.55
N ILE A 102 26.55 -13.37 0.50
CA ILE A 102 27.47 -14.32 -0.10
C ILE A 102 28.69 -13.58 -0.70
N LEU A 103 28.44 -12.50 -1.45
CA LEU A 103 29.52 -11.70 -2.03
C LEU A 103 30.41 -11.07 -0.97
N SER A 104 29.81 -10.57 0.13
CA SER A 104 30.58 -10.05 1.26
C SER A 104 31.50 -11.12 1.86
N HIS A 105 31.01 -12.34 2.08
CA HIS A 105 31.84 -13.45 2.57
C HIS A 105 32.93 -13.85 1.58
N VAL A 106 32.67 -13.86 0.29
CA VAL A 106 33.69 -14.17 -0.75
C VAL A 106 34.80 -13.12 -0.75
N VAL A 107 34.44 -11.83 -0.64
CA VAL A 107 35.42 -10.74 -0.58
C VAL A 107 36.24 -10.83 0.72
N GLU A 108 35.57 -11.09 1.86
CA GLU A 108 36.23 -11.28 3.18
C GLU A 108 37.21 -12.46 3.17
N SER A 109 36.87 -13.57 2.50
CA SER A 109 37.73 -14.77 2.45
C SER A 109 39.01 -14.59 1.62
N ARG A 110 39.02 -13.60 0.71
CA ARG A 110 40.17 -13.33 -0.17
C ARG A 110 41.22 -12.40 0.44
N ASN A 111 40.83 -11.52 1.36
CA ASN A 111 41.74 -10.54 1.96
C ASN A 111 41.46 -10.45 3.44
N PHE A 112 42.34 -11.02 4.26
CA PHE A 112 42.25 -10.99 5.73
C PHE A 112 42.21 -9.56 6.32
N GLU A 113 42.72 -8.56 5.60
CA GLU A 113 42.67 -7.14 6.02
C GLU A 113 41.37 -6.43 5.60
N SER A 114 40.64 -6.93 4.58
CA SER A 114 39.44 -6.27 4.05
C SER A 114 38.17 -6.59 4.84
N GLY A 115 38.14 -7.69 5.59
CA GLY A 115 36.94 -8.11 6.33
C GLY A 115 36.50 -7.10 7.39
N THR A 116 37.48 -6.56 8.14
CA THR A 116 37.20 -5.51 9.13
C THR A 116 36.79 -4.20 8.53
N HIS A 117 37.28 -3.87 7.33
CA HIS A 117 36.91 -2.63 6.63
C HIS A 117 35.44 -2.66 6.15
N ILE A 118 34.99 -3.78 5.57
CA ILE A 118 33.60 -3.94 5.12
C ILE A 118 32.63 -3.85 6.30
N LEU A 119 32.96 -4.48 7.43
CA LEU A 119 32.15 -4.39 8.64
C LEU A 119 32.08 -2.95 9.21
N HIS A 120 33.18 -2.21 9.17
CA HIS A 120 33.21 -0.80 9.58
C HIS A 120 32.40 0.09 8.65
N VAL A 121 32.54 -0.07 7.32
CA VAL A 121 31.75 0.68 6.35
C VAL A 121 30.26 0.41 6.53
N ARG A 122 29.87 -0.86 6.74
CA ARG A 122 28.49 -1.26 7.01
C ARG A 122 27.96 -0.60 8.30
N ALA A 123 28.71 -0.63 9.39
CA ALA A 123 28.31 -0.02 10.64
C ALA A 123 28.16 1.50 10.55
N ILE A 124 29.08 2.18 9.86
CA ILE A 124 29.01 3.62 9.62
C ILE A 124 27.79 3.97 8.75
N THR A 125 27.55 3.21 7.69
CA THR A 125 26.39 3.42 6.80
C THR A 125 25.07 3.25 7.57
N ASP A 126 24.95 2.23 8.43
CA ASP A 126 23.76 2.02 9.26
C ASP A 126 23.51 3.19 10.24
N ILE A 127 24.58 3.71 10.85
CA ILE A 127 24.49 4.88 11.75
C ILE A 127 24.04 6.12 10.98
N LEU A 128 24.62 6.38 9.80
CA LEU A 128 24.26 7.54 8.98
C LEU A 128 22.81 7.46 8.48
N LEU A 129 22.36 6.29 8.03
CA LEU A 129 20.98 6.08 7.60
C LEU A 129 19.99 6.28 8.76
N ARG A 130 20.29 5.77 9.94
CA ARG A 130 19.45 6.01 11.13
C ARG A 130 19.36 7.50 11.49
N GLN A 131 20.45 8.25 11.41
CA GLN A 131 20.45 9.69 11.63
C GLN A 131 19.65 10.45 10.56
N LEU A 132 19.79 10.11 9.29
CA LEU A 132 19.03 10.71 8.21
C LEU A 132 17.52 10.47 8.35
N VAL A 133 17.13 9.27 8.77
CA VAL A 133 15.71 8.93 9.03
C VAL A 133 15.16 9.70 10.24
N CYS A 134 15.97 9.90 11.28
CA CYS A 134 15.56 10.67 12.46
C CYS A 134 15.46 12.17 12.19
N THR A 135 16.28 12.72 11.28
CA THR A 135 16.30 14.16 10.95
C THR A 135 15.28 14.56 9.91
N SER A 136 14.78 13.64 9.08
CA SER A 136 13.76 13.93 8.08
C SER A 136 12.36 13.87 8.71
N ARG A 137 11.87 15.03 9.17
CA ARG A 137 10.51 15.23 9.72
C ARG A 137 9.36 15.07 8.71
N ASP A 138 9.64 14.86 7.41
CA ASP A 138 8.65 14.70 6.35
C ASP A 138 8.53 13.23 5.91
N GLY A 139 8.05 12.49 6.73
CA GLY A 139 8.39 11.15 7.03
C GLY A 139 7.48 10.02 6.53
N ALA A 140 6.55 10.12 5.62
CA ALA A 140 5.79 8.93 5.20
C ALA A 140 6.40 8.20 3.99
N GLN A 141 6.96 8.94 3.04
CA GLN A 141 7.57 8.37 1.84
C GLN A 141 8.98 7.80 2.13
N ASN A 142 9.79 8.54 2.88
CA ASN A 142 11.14 8.13 3.29
C ASN A 142 11.18 6.95 4.28
N ARG A 143 10.08 6.69 4.99
CA ARG A 143 10.03 5.57 5.97
C ARG A 143 10.04 4.20 5.28
N LYS A 144 9.46 4.07 4.08
CA LYS A 144 9.49 2.82 3.29
C LYS A 144 10.88 2.56 2.71
N GLU A 145 11.54 3.59 2.17
CA GLU A 145 12.89 3.47 1.61
C GLU A 145 13.95 3.22 2.69
N ALA A 146 13.82 3.87 3.84
CA ALA A 146 14.71 3.65 4.97
C ALA A 146 14.53 2.27 5.61
N SER A 147 13.32 1.75 5.66
CA SER A 147 13.06 0.36 6.08
C SER A 147 13.72 -0.65 5.15
N TRP A 148 13.68 -0.40 3.84
CA TRP A 148 14.37 -1.24 2.85
C TRP A 148 15.88 -1.27 3.08
N LEU A 149 16.50 -0.12 3.29
CA LEU A 149 17.94 -0.01 3.54
C LEU A 149 18.37 -0.70 4.85
N THR A 150 17.61 -0.55 5.93
CA THR A 150 17.93 -1.19 7.22
C THR A 150 17.73 -2.71 7.18
N THR A 151 16.75 -3.22 6.45
CA THR A 151 16.51 -4.66 6.31
C THR A 151 17.63 -5.35 5.52
N ASN A 152 18.20 -4.66 4.51
CA ASN A 152 19.24 -5.22 3.66
C ASN A 152 20.67 -5.07 4.23
N PHE A 153 20.88 -4.16 5.20
CA PHE A 153 22.20 -3.88 5.75
C PHE A 153 22.37 -4.17 7.26
N SER A 154 21.30 -4.53 8.00
CA SER A 154 21.41 -4.82 9.43
C SER A 154 21.55 -6.31 9.70
N PRO A 155 22.59 -6.79 10.42
CA PRO A 155 22.59 -8.12 10.98
C PRO A 155 21.55 -8.18 12.10
N ALA A 156 20.80 -9.28 12.18
CA ALA A 156 19.87 -9.55 13.26
C ALA A 156 20.57 -9.47 14.62
N CYS A 157 20.51 -8.32 15.27
CA CYS A 157 20.96 -8.14 16.63
C CYS A 157 19.78 -8.46 17.55
N SER A 158 19.70 -9.69 18.02
CA SER A 158 18.80 -10.08 19.10
C SER A 158 19.17 -9.28 20.34
N PRO A 159 18.24 -8.63 21.05
CA PRO A 159 18.56 -8.02 22.34
C PRO A 159 18.82 -9.13 23.35
N GLN A 160 20.09 -9.35 23.71
CA GLN A 160 20.41 -10.12 24.91
C GLN A 160 19.84 -9.38 26.12
N ARG A 161 18.80 -9.93 26.73
CA ARG A 161 18.35 -9.57 28.06
C ARG A 161 19.48 -9.85 29.03
N ARG A 162 20.11 -8.80 29.56
CA ARG A 162 20.91 -8.92 30.79
C ARG A 162 19.97 -9.16 31.97
N ARG A 163 20.16 -10.25 32.65
CA ARG A 163 19.69 -10.46 34.01
C ARG A 163 20.50 -9.62 34.96
#